data_99e9f07043f3cb6915ab781497af245a
#
_entry.id   99e9f07043f3cb6915ab781497af245a
#
_cell.length_a   1.000
_cell.length_b   1.000
_cell.length_c   1.000
_cell.angle_alpha   90.00
_cell.angle_beta   90.00
_cell.angle_gamma   90.00
#
_symmetry.space_group_name_H-M   'P 1'
#
loop_
_entity.id
_entity.type
_entity.pdbx_description
1 polymer ?
#
loop_
_entity_poly.entity_id
_entity_poly.type
_entity_poly.pdbx_seq_one_letter_code
_entity_poly.pdbx_strand_id
1 'polypeptide(L)'
;MGYLQRPDVGVVGAKLFFTDHLVQHDGILIGVRGALAHANQDFSAKREGYLARAVRPGNFSAITAACQMIHRDVFEQVEGYDEEFAVGFNDADFCLRVWEAGHRTIFTPYAELYHYDFTSRGREEANEEKLRRWKREQALFMQRWPEFFLTGDSWLGQSLSSESEYFSL
;
A
#
# COMPACT_ATOMS: atom_id res chain seq x y z
N MET A 1 2.57 17.55 -3.42
CA MET A 1 3.40 18.11 -4.52
C MET A 1 4.88 18.17 -4.15
N GLY A 2 5.30 18.70 -2.99
CA GLY A 2 6.73 18.88 -2.67
C GLY A 2 7.60 17.62 -2.75
N TYR A 3 7.09 16.47 -2.36
CA TYR A 3 7.88 15.23 -2.43
C TYR A 3 8.14 14.74 -3.87
N LEU A 4 7.19 14.91 -4.79
CA LEU A 4 7.37 14.52 -6.20
C LEU A 4 8.30 15.46 -6.98
N GLN A 5 8.73 16.58 -6.41
CA GLN A 5 9.79 17.40 -7.02
C GLN A 5 11.18 16.79 -6.87
N ARG A 6 11.31 15.74 -6.04
CA ARG A 6 12.54 15.00 -5.87
C ARG A 6 12.66 13.94 -6.97
N PRO A 7 13.79 13.86 -7.68
CA PRO A 7 13.95 12.95 -8.82
C PRO A 7 13.90 11.46 -8.42
N ASP A 8 14.15 11.17 -7.14
CA ASP A 8 14.15 9.82 -6.58
C ASP A 8 12.77 9.37 -6.06
N VAL A 9 11.71 10.18 -6.21
CA VAL A 9 10.35 9.86 -5.73
C VAL A 9 9.43 9.69 -6.91
N GLY A 10 8.86 8.49 -7.06
CA GLY A 10 7.92 8.16 -8.13
C GLY A 10 6.45 8.25 -7.70
N VAL A 11 6.16 7.91 -6.46
CA VAL A 11 4.78 7.85 -5.93
C VAL A 11 4.69 8.53 -4.57
N VAL A 12 3.62 9.29 -4.35
CA VAL A 12 3.25 9.85 -3.05
C VAL A 12 1.80 9.53 -2.74
N GLY A 13 1.54 8.94 -1.58
CA GLY A 13 0.20 8.62 -1.10
C GLY A 13 -0.24 9.45 0.10
N ALA A 14 -1.55 9.63 0.21
CA ALA A 14 -2.21 10.32 1.30
C ALA A 14 -2.55 9.38 2.46
N LYS A 15 -2.84 9.94 3.62
CA LYS A 15 -3.49 9.27 4.73
C LYS A 15 -4.99 9.17 4.46
N LEU A 16 -5.54 7.96 4.55
CA LEU A 16 -6.97 7.76 4.35
C LEU A 16 -7.66 7.30 5.64
N PHE A 17 -8.87 7.78 5.81
CA PHE A 17 -9.74 7.41 6.91
C PHE A 17 -11.02 6.74 6.41
N PHE A 18 -11.52 5.81 7.20
CA PHE A 18 -12.90 5.35 7.11
C PHE A 18 -13.88 6.43 7.59
N THR A 19 -15.16 6.22 7.36
CA THR A 19 -16.24 7.14 7.74
C THR A 19 -16.39 7.34 9.25
N ASP A 20 -15.89 6.40 10.04
CA ASP A 20 -15.87 6.43 11.51
C ASP A 20 -14.60 7.08 12.10
N HIS A 21 -13.79 7.73 11.24
CA HIS A 21 -12.53 8.39 11.58
C HIS A 21 -11.40 7.46 12.03
N LEU A 22 -11.50 6.16 11.80
CA LEU A 22 -10.39 5.25 11.96
C LEU A 22 -9.48 5.29 10.72
N VAL A 23 -8.20 5.02 10.92
CA VAL A 23 -7.23 4.93 9.82
C VAL A 23 -7.61 3.77 8.90
N GLN A 24 -7.77 4.06 7.62
CA GLN A 24 -7.92 3.07 6.57
C GLN A 24 -6.58 2.73 5.93
N HIS A 25 -5.72 3.75 5.73
CA HIS A 25 -4.46 3.61 5.04
C HIS A 25 -3.42 4.62 5.52
N ASP A 26 -2.27 4.09 5.93
CA ASP A 26 -1.04 4.81 6.29
C ASP A 26 0.18 4.28 5.51
N GLY A 27 -0.03 3.57 4.41
CA GLY A 27 0.97 2.82 3.65
C GLY A 27 0.62 1.33 3.57
N ILE A 28 1.27 0.61 2.67
CA ILE A 28 1.13 -0.84 2.51
C ILE A 28 2.45 -1.51 2.86
N LEU A 29 2.36 -2.57 3.67
CA LEU A 29 3.43 -3.49 4.02
C LEU A 29 3.24 -4.79 3.25
N ILE A 30 4.27 -5.26 2.57
CA ILE A 30 4.24 -6.50 1.79
C ILE A 30 4.71 -7.68 2.66
N GLY A 31 4.14 -8.87 2.43
CA GLY A 31 4.45 -10.07 3.21
C GLY A 31 3.80 -10.11 4.60
N VAL A 32 3.03 -9.06 4.95
CA VAL A 32 2.31 -8.99 6.22
C VAL A 32 0.93 -9.62 6.08
N ARG A 33 0.48 -10.36 7.11
CA ARG A 33 -0.81 -11.09 7.15
C ARG A 33 -1.04 -12.01 5.95
N GLY A 34 0.04 -12.62 5.47
CA GLY A 34 0.01 -13.62 4.41
C GLY A 34 0.06 -13.09 2.97
N ALA A 35 -0.05 -11.76 2.76
CA ALA A 35 0.15 -11.16 1.44
C ALA A 35 0.59 -9.70 1.55
N LEU A 36 -0.29 -8.83 1.96
CA LEU A 36 -0.04 -7.42 2.25
C LEU A 36 -1.07 -6.91 3.27
N ALA A 37 -0.72 -5.83 3.97
CA ALA A 37 -1.63 -5.17 4.89
C ALA A 37 -1.46 -3.64 4.84
N HIS A 38 -2.55 -2.92 5.10
CA HIS A 38 -2.49 -1.49 5.33
C HIS A 38 -1.94 -1.21 6.72
N ALA A 39 -0.85 -0.46 6.81
CA ALA A 39 -0.24 -0.12 8.08
C ALA A 39 -1.22 0.67 8.96
N ASN A 40 -1.21 0.39 10.27
CA ASN A 40 -2.03 1.03 11.28
C ASN A 40 -3.55 1.05 10.99
N GLN A 41 -4.04 0.14 10.16
CA GLN A 41 -5.47 0.05 9.87
C GLN A 41 -6.27 -0.06 11.18
N ASP A 42 -7.45 0.58 11.23
CA ASP A 42 -8.33 0.66 12.39
C ASP A 42 -7.78 1.43 13.60
N PHE A 43 -6.61 2.08 13.47
CA PHE A 43 -6.13 2.97 14.51
C PHE A 43 -6.98 4.25 14.57
N SER A 44 -7.14 4.80 15.78
CA SER A 44 -7.65 6.16 15.94
C SER A 44 -6.74 7.16 15.21
N ALA A 45 -7.32 8.15 14.55
CA ALA A 45 -6.61 9.24 13.87
C ALA A 45 -5.55 9.94 14.74
N LYS A 46 -5.74 9.93 16.07
CA LYS A 46 -4.84 10.56 17.05
C LYS A 46 -3.65 9.70 17.44
N ARG A 47 -3.63 8.42 17.03
CA ARG A 47 -2.55 7.50 17.39
C ARG A 47 -1.35 7.72 16.48
N GLU A 48 -0.19 7.93 17.08
CA GLU A 48 1.06 8.21 16.33
C GLU A 48 1.66 6.97 15.65
N GLY A 49 1.27 5.77 16.10
CA GLY A 49 1.85 4.51 15.64
C GLY A 49 3.28 4.27 16.13
N TYR A 50 3.89 3.19 15.68
CA TYR A 50 5.26 2.83 16.02
C TYR A 50 6.25 3.90 15.53
N LEU A 51 7.07 4.45 16.44
CA LEU A 51 8.03 5.52 16.15
C LEU A 51 7.41 6.73 15.40
N ALA A 52 6.15 7.05 15.70
CA ALA A 52 5.40 8.13 15.06
C ALA A 52 5.22 7.98 13.53
N ARG A 53 5.25 6.74 12.99
CA ARG A 53 5.12 6.49 11.55
C ARG A 53 3.78 6.92 10.98
N ALA A 54 2.71 6.92 11.77
CA ALA A 54 1.38 7.34 11.34
C ALA A 54 1.22 8.87 11.20
N VAL A 55 2.17 9.65 11.73
CA VAL A 55 2.12 11.13 11.75
C VAL A 55 3.35 11.79 11.11
N ARG A 56 4.21 11.00 10.50
CA ARG A 56 5.41 11.49 9.79
C ARG A 56 5.47 10.93 8.38
N PRO A 57 5.96 11.70 7.40
CA PRO A 57 6.26 11.15 6.08
C PRO A 57 7.29 10.03 6.17
N GLY A 58 7.07 8.97 5.40
CA GLY A 58 7.97 7.82 5.40
C GLY A 58 7.92 7.05 4.09
N ASN A 59 8.95 6.22 3.86
CA ASN A 59 8.93 5.29 2.76
C ASN A 59 8.10 4.06 3.14
N PHE A 60 7.39 3.54 2.15
CA PHE A 60 6.67 2.28 2.20
C PHE A 60 6.89 1.51 0.90
N SER A 61 6.71 0.20 0.94
CA SER A 61 6.80 -0.63 -0.27
C SER A 61 5.69 -0.31 -1.25
N ALA A 62 4.49 0.03 -0.75
CA ALA A 62 3.40 0.46 -1.61
C ALA A 62 2.44 1.45 -0.91
N ILE A 63 1.62 2.08 -1.72
CA ILE A 63 0.54 3.01 -1.35
C ILE A 63 -0.71 2.62 -2.14
N THR A 64 -1.89 2.71 -1.52
CA THR A 64 -3.15 2.39 -2.20
C THR A 64 -3.47 3.34 -3.35
N ALA A 65 -3.98 2.81 -4.44
CA ALA A 65 -4.45 3.59 -5.60
C ALA A 65 -5.69 4.45 -5.30
N ALA A 66 -6.34 4.27 -4.15
CA ALA A 66 -7.46 5.12 -3.73
C ALA A 66 -7.08 6.61 -3.66
N CYS A 67 -5.81 6.92 -3.34
CA CYS A 67 -5.25 8.28 -3.47
C CYS A 67 -3.73 8.23 -3.64
N GLN A 68 -3.29 8.19 -4.88
CA GLN A 68 -1.88 8.28 -5.28
C GLN A 68 -1.64 9.52 -6.14
N MET A 69 -0.49 10.15 -5.94
CA MET A 69 0.06 11.13 -6.87
C MET A 69 1.34 10.54 -7.46
N ILE A 70 1.42 10.48 -8.78
CA ILE A 70 2.47 9.79 -9.51
C ILE A 70 3.12 10.77 -10.47
N HIS A 71 4.46 10.71 -10.61
CA HIS A 71 5.15 11.43 -11.66
C HIS A 71 4.81 10.78 -13.02
N ARG A 72 4.39 11.59 -14.01
CA ARG A 72 3.95 11.09 -15.31
C ARG A 72 5.02 10.21 -15.98
N ASP A 73 6.26 10.70 -16.02
CA ASP A 73 7.35 9.99 -16.67
C ASP A 73 7.62 8.63 -15.99
N VAL A 74 7.46 8.55 -14.67
CA VAL A 74 7.58 7.29 -13.92
C VAL A 74 6.43 6.34 -14.25
N PHE A 75 5.19 6.87 -14.35
CA PHE A 75 4.04 6.08 -14.74
C PHE A 75 4.21 5.47 -16.14
N GLU A 76 4.69 6.29 -17.10
CA GLU A 76 4.97 5.85 -18.46
C GLU A 76 6.14 4.86 -18.52
N GLN A 77 7.20 5.09 -17.73
CA GLN A 77 8.39 4.22 -17.63
C GLN A 77 8.04 2.79 -17.19
N VAL A 78 7.10 2.65 -16.24
CA VAL A 78 6.67 1.35 -15.73
C VAL A 78 5.41 0.82 -16.44
N GLU A 79 4.98 1.45 -17.52
CA GLU A 79 3.85 1.05 -18.37
C GLU A 79 2.49 1.05 -17.63
N GLY A 80 2.35 1.90 -16.58
CA GLY A 80 1.10 2.05 -15.85
C GLY A 80 0.73 0.86 -14.96
N TYR A 81 -0.56 0.70 -14.68
CA TYR A 81 -1.08 -0.46 -13.94
C TYR A 81 -1.19 -1.70 -14.82
N ASP A 82 -0.82 -2.85 -14.28
CA ASP A 82 -0.95 -4.14 -14.97
C ASP A 82 -2.40 -4.64 -14.87
N GLU A 83 -3.04 -4.87 -16.03
CA GLU A 83 -4.43 -5.31 -16.14
C GLU A 83 -4.67 -6.75 -15.69
N GLU A 84 -3.61 -7.57 -15.49
CA GLU A 84 -3.73 -8.88 -14.86
C GLU A 84 -4.23 -8.79 -13.41
N PHE A 85 -3.97 -7.64 -12.75
CA PHE A 85 -4.53 -7.28 -11.45
C PHE A 85 -5.76 -6.41 -11.61
N ALA A 86 -6.89 -7.01 -11.89
CA ALA A 86 -8.11 -6.27 -12.23
C ALA A 86 -8.66 -5.44 -11.06
N VAL A 87 -8.42 -5.86 -9.81
CA VAL A 87 -8.96 -5.19 -8.61
C VAL A 87 -7.98 -5.17 -7.44
N GLY A 88 -7.50 -6.34 -7.01
CA GLY A 88 -6.57 -6.46 -5.89
C GLY A 88 -5.12 -6.38 -6.33
N PHE A 89 -4.24 -5.94 -5.46
CA PHE A 89 -2.79 -5.95 -5.65
C PHE A 89 -2.23 -5.06 -6.78
N ASN A 90 -3.07 -4.42 -7.60
CA ASN A 90 -2.64 -3.58 -8.71
C ASN A 90 -1.79 -2.39 -8.26
N ASP A 91 -2.16 -1.77 -7.15
CA ASP A 91 -1.44 -0.65 -6.55
C ASP A 91 -0.10 -1.09 -5.93
N ALA A 92 -0.09 -2.25 -5.27
CA ALA A 92 1.13 -2.82 -4.71
C ALA A 92 2.11 -3.23 -5.83
N ASP A 93 1.65 -3.95 -6.84
CA ASP A 93 2.44 -4.31 -8.01
C ASP A 93 3.03 -3.08 -8.73
N PHE A 94 2.20 -2.07 -8.96
CA PHE A 94 2.64 -0.81 -9.55
C PHE A 94 3.76 -0.15 -8.74
N CYS A 95 3.59 -0.03 -7.42
CA CYS A 95 4.60 0.58 -6.55
C CYS A 95 5.91 -0.22 -6.52
N LEU A 96 5.84 -1.55 -6.58
CA LEU A 96 7.03 -2.39 -6.61
C LEU A 96 7.77 -2.27 -7.95
N ARG A 97 7.06 -2.17 -9.09
CA ARG A 97 7.70 -1.86 -10.39
C ARG A 97 8.33 -0.46 -10.41
N VAL A 98 7.71 0.52 -9.76
CA VAL A 98 8.30 1.85 -9.56
C VAL A 98 9.57 1.76 -8.72
N TRP A 99 9.60 0.92 -7.70
CA TRP A 99 10.80 0.66 -6.89
C TRP A 99 11.91 -0.03 -7.71
N GLU A 100 11.61 -1.04 -8.52
CA GLU A 100 12.58 -1.67 -9.44
C GLU A 100 13.16 -0.67 -10.46
N ALA A 101 12.35 0.31 -10.87
CA ALA A 101 12.78 1.39 -11.75
C ALA A 101 13.67 2.43 -11.04
N GLY A 102 13.97 2.24 -9.74
CA GLY A 102 14.89 3.07 -8.95
C GLY A 102 14.22 4.25 -8.22
N HIS A 103 12.90 4.29 -8.15
CA HIS A 103 12.16 5.35 -7.48
C HIS A 103 11.57 4.87 -6.15
N ARG A 104 11.29 5.83 -5.26
CA ARG A 104 10.71 5.58 -3.94
C ARG A 104 9.22 5.89 -3.92
N THR A 105 8.52 5.16 -3.07
CA THR A 105 7.13 5.41 -2.70
C THR A 105 7.09 6.06 -1.31
N ILE A 106 6.41 7.20 -1.20
CA ILE A 106 6.32 7.98 0.03
C ILE A 106 4.87 8.07 0.50
N PHE A 107 4.64 7.73 1.76
CA PHE A 107 3.44 8.10 2.50
C PHE A 107 3.59 9.51 3.08
N THR A 108 2.53 10.33 3.01
CA THR A 108 2.46 11.62 3.70
C THR A 108 1.19 11.75 4.55
N PRO A 109 1.33 12.02 5.86
CA PRO A 109 0.19 12.25 6.75
C PRO A 109 -0.41 13.65 6.60
N TYR A 110 0.20 14.55 5.82
CA TYR A 110 -0.25 15.93 5.68
C TYR A 110 -1.37 16.12 4.64
N ALA A 111 -1.69 15.06 3.90
CA ALA A 111 -2.88 14.98 3.06
C ALA A 111 -3.81 13.94 3.67
N GLU A 112 -4.88 14.39 4.28
CA GLU A 112 -5.87 13.55 4.96
C GLU A 112 -7.19 13.58 4.21
N LEU A 113 -7.71 12.39 3.86
CA LEU A 113 -8.95 12.24 3.11
C LEU A 113 -9.80 11.10 3.68
N TYR A 114 -11.11 11.17 3.44
CA TYR A 114 -12.03 10.05 3.69
C TYR A 114 -12.21 9.25 2.42
N HIS A 115 -12.03 7.94 2.51
CA HIS A 115 -12.32 7.03 1.41
C HIS A 115 -13.50 6.12 1.77
N TYR A 116 -14.58 6.25 1.01
CA TYR A 116 -15.83 5.50 1.19
C TYR A 116 -15.68 4.13 0.52
N ASP A 117 -14.93 3.25 1.16
CA ASP A 117 -14.66 1.90 0.66
C ASP A 117 -15.95 1.07 0.58
N PHE A 118 -15.96 0.06 -0.29
CA PHE A 118 -17.09 -0.84 -0.55
C PHE A 118 -18.38 -0.20 -1.10
N THR A 119 -18.44 1.11 -1.27
CA THR A 119 -19.65 1.80 -1.74
C THR A 119 -20.02 1.42 -3.17
N SER A 120 -19.03 1.24 -4.05
CA SER A 120 -19.23 0.93 -5.47
C SER A 120 -19.06 -0.55 -5.80
N ARG A 121 -18.17 -1.28 -5.12
CA ARG A 121 -17.79 -2.67 -5.46
C ARG A 121 -18.25 -3.72 -4.46
N GLY A 122 -18.59 -3.32 -3.23
CA GLY A 122 -18.84 -4.24 -2.13
C GLY A 122 -17.56 -4.99 -1.70
N ARG A 123 -17.67 -5.84 -0.68
CA ARG A 123 -16.54 -6.63 -0.16
C ARG A 123 -16.18 -7.78 -1.10
N GLU A 124 -14.91 -8.17 -1.13
CA GLU A 124 -14.42 -9.28 -1.98
C GLU A 124 -15.00 -10.63 -1.56
N GLU A 125 -15.29 -10.82 -0.27
CA GLU A 125 -15.94 -12.03 0.26
C GLU A 125 -17.44 -12.10 -0.07
N ALA A 126 -18.01 -11.07 -0.69
CA ALA A 126 -19.45 -10.97 -0.93
C ALA A 126 -20.00 -12.06 -1.89
N ASN A 127 -19.14 -12.64 -2.74
CA ASN A 127 -19.50 -13.79 -3.59
C ASN A 127 -18.28 -14.62 -4.00
N GLU A 128 -18.53 -15.86 -4.44
CA GLU A 128 -17.48 -16.80 -4.81
C GLU A 128 -16.62 -16.36 -6.00
N GLU A 129 -17.17 -15.62 -6.95
CA GLU A 129 -16.44 -15.15 -8.12
C GLU A 129 -15.39 -14.11 -7.73
N LYS A 130 -15.78 -13.13 -6.90
CA LYS A 130 -14.87 -12.12 -6.36
C LYS A 130 -13.77 -12.76 -5.52
N LEU A 131 -14.12 -13.71 -4.66
CA LEU A 131 -13.16 -14.44 -3.84
C LEU A 131 -12.17 -15.25 -4.70
N ARG A 132 -12.65 -15.92 -5.77
CA ARG A 132 -11.77 -16.65 -6.70
C ARG A 132 -10.82 -15.70 -7.44
N ARG A 133 -11.31 -14.56 -7.91
CA ARG A 133 -10.49 -13.53 -8.53
C ARG A 133 -9.41 -13.05 -7.56
N TRP A 134 -9.79 -12.64 -6.35
CA TRP A 134 -8.86 -12.15 -5.34
C TRP A 134 -7.75 -13.17 -5.02
N LYS A 135 -8.12 -14.45 -4.83
CA LYS A 135 -7.13 -15.52 -4.61
C LYS A 135 -6.17 -15.73 -5.78
N ARG A 136 -6.66 -15.59 -7.02
CA ARG A 136 -5.83 -15.67 -8.22
C ARG A 136 -4.85 -14.50 -8.29
N GLU A 137 -5.33 -13.28 -8.05
CA GLU A 137 -4.51 -12.07 -8.03
C GLU A 137 -3.46 -12.12 -6.90
N GLN A 138 -3.85 -12.62 -5.71
CA GLN A 138 -2.91 -12.87 -4.62
C GLN A 138 -1.81 -13.86 -5.00
N ALA A 139 -2.17 -14.99 -5.59
CA ALA A 139 -1.19 -16.00 -6.01
C ALA A 139 -0.23 -15.46 -7.07
N LEU A 140 -0.76 -14.70 -8.05
CA LEU A 140 0.05 -14.03 -9.07
C LEU A 140 1.01 -13.02 -8.44
N PHE A 141 0.54 -12.20 -7.51
CA PHE A 141 1.35 -11.21 -6.80
C PHE A 141 2.49 -11.87 -6.02
N MET A 142 2.20 -12.93 -5.26
CA MET A 142 3.21 -13.69 -4.52
C MET A 142 4.24 -14.37 -5.42
N GLN A 143 3.80 -14.86 -6.59
CA GLN A 143 4.68 -15.46 -7.59
C GLN A 143 5.61 -14.43 -8.26
N ARG A 144 5.11 -13.20 -8.48
CA ARG A 144 5.85 -12.10 -9.12
C ARG A 144 6.89 -11.49 -8.18
N TRP A 145 6.58 -11.41 -6.89
CA TRP A 145 7.37 -10.72 -5.87
C TRP A 145 7.81 -11.65 -4.71
N PRO A 146 8.42 -12.83 -5.01
CA PRO A 146 8.71 -13.84 -3.99
C PRO A 146 9.68 -13.36 -2.91
N GLU A 147 10.57 -12.42 -3.23
CA GLU A 147 11.58 -11.89 -2.30
C GLU A 147 10.94 -11.24 -1.07
N PHE A 148 9.82 -10.54 -1.19
CA PHE A 148 9.13 -9.92 -0.06
C PHE A 148 8.54 -10.94 0.91
N PHE A 149 8.26 -12.16 0.43
CA PHE A 149 7.76 -13.25 1.25
C PHE A 149 8.88 -14.10 1.86
N LEU A 150 10.07 -14.06 1.27
CA LEU A 150 11.26 -14.78 1.74
C LEU A 150 12.10 -13.94 2.71
N THR A 151 12.26 -12.66 2.43
CA THR A 151 13.17 -11.77 3.19
C THR A 151 12.44 -10.72 4.01
N GLY A 152 11.11 -10.57 3.82
CA GLY A 152 10.29 -9.54 4.44
C GLY A 152 10.32 -8.20 3.72
N ASP A 153 9.44 -7.30 4.14
CA ASP A 153 9.35 -5.93 3.62
C ASP A 153 10.51 -5.08 4.15
N SER A 154 11.27 -4.47 3.24
CA SER A 154 12.45 -3.65 3.60
C SER A 154 12.12 -2.45 4.50
N TRP A 155 10.87 -1.99 4.51
CA TRP A 155 10.42 -0.85 5.32
C TRP A 155 9.73 -1.28 6.63
N LEU A 156 9.47 -2.58 6.82
CA LEU A 156 8.93 -3.11 8.07
C LEU A 156 10.00 -3.15 9.17
N GLY A 157 11.17 -3.58 8.83
CA GLY A 157 12.26 -3.85 9.79
C GLY A 157 12.28 -5.33 10.23
N GLN A 158 13.47 -5.93 10.22
CA GLN A 158 13.66 -7.38 10.46
C GLN A 158 13.24 -7.86 11.86
N SER A 159 13.17 -6.96 12.83
CA SER A 159 12.79 -7.29 14.21
C SER A 159 11.28 -7.20 14.47
N LEU A 160 10.50 -6.80 13.46
CA LEU A 160 9.07 -6.63 13.61
C LEU A 160 8.33 -7.82 13.02
N SER A 161 7.21 -8.16 13.64
CA SER A 161 6.37 -9.29 13.23
C SER A 161 5.69 -9.04 11.89
N SER A 162 5.71 -10.04 11.01
CA SER A 162 4.90 -10.07 9.79
C SER A 162 3.44 -10.48 10.03
N GLU A 163 3.08 -10.87 11.25
CA GLU A 163 1.71 -11.26 11.60
C GLU A 163 0.79 -10.06 11.87
N SER A 164 1.38 -8.84 11.93
CA SER A 164 0.65 -7.64 12.34
C SER A 164 1.08 -6.40 11.55
N GLU A 165 0.10 -5.63 11.09
CA GLU A 165 0.26 -4.33 10.46
C GLU A 165 0.57 -3.19 11.44
N TYR A 166 0.69 -3.49 12.71
CA TYR A 166 0.87 -2.50 13.79
C TYR A 166 2.32 -2.33 14.22
N PHE A 167 3.27 -2.85 13.45
CA PHE A 167 4.70 -2.81 13.78
C PHE A 167 5.02 -3.39 15.16
N SER A 168 4.38 -4.51 15.52
CA SER A 168 4.65 -5.24 16.76
C SER A 168 5.93 -6.05 16.69
N LEU A 169 6.50 -6.37 17.87
CA LEU A 169 7.62 -7.29 18.02
C LEU A 169 7.14 -8.74 17.93
#